data_336ebff42452ea6b8848dfabcbf7174e
#
_entry.id   336ebff42452ea6b8848dfabcbf7174e
#
_cell.length_a   1.000
_cell.length_b   1.000
_cell.length_c   1.000
_cell.angle_alpha   90.00
_cell.angle_beta   90.00
_cell.angle_gamma   90.00
#
_symmetry.space_group_name_H-M   'P 1'
#
loop_
_entity.id
_entity.type
_entity.pdbx_description
1 polymer ?
#
loop_
_entity_poly.entity_id
_entity_poly.type
_entity_poly.pdbx_seq_one_letter_code
_entity_poly.pdbx_strand_id
1 'polypeptide(L)'
;MKTAISTFTLPLFLSTTLLAAAFMISFSLSLAAQQPVSNSVDAQHEAMRKLSFLAGHWSGPVTVVRGPGEALHLTQTEDVEYKLDGLVLLVEGKSTSADGKVLFSALATIAYDDASHTYRFRAHNDGHYLDTELSVPANGFSWSFTAGPAHIVNTMHLTSNGEWDEVTEATVGSNPPHRSVEMHLQRQP
;
A
#
# COMPACT_ATOMS: atom_id res chain seq x y z
N MET A 1 34.70 -24.15 86.97
CA MET A 1 33.77 -23.85 88.11
C MET A 1 32.35 -23.90 87.60
N LYS A 2 31.69 -24.93 88.00
CA LYS A 2 30.33 -24.93 88.64
C LYS A 2 29.18 -24.45 87.69
N THR A 3 28.42 -25.41 87.22
CA THR A 3 27.12 -25.92 87.76
C THR A 3 25.94 -25.00 87.37
N ALA A 4 24.80 -25.38 86.96
CA ALA A 4 23.95 -26.56 87.05
C ALA A 4 22.74 -26.34 86.08
N ILE A 5 22.29 -27.37 85.33
CA ILE A 5 21.10 -28.15 85.55
C ILE A 5 19.83 -27.32 85.85
N SER A 6 18.87 -27.38 84.99
CA SER A 6 17.53 -27.86 85.37
C SER A 6 16.64 -28.05 84.14
N THR A 7 16.29 -29.26 84.01
CA THR A 7 15.16 -29.85 83.29
C THR A 7 13.81 -29.28 83.74
N PHE A 8 12.83 -29.12 82.83
CA PHE A 8 11.47 -29.53 83.12
C PHE A 8 10.65 -29.70 81.79
N THR A 9 10.13 -30.83 81.73
CA THR A 9 9.19 -31.53 80.92
C THR A 9 7.97 -30.81 80.39
N LEU A 10 7.59 -31.20 79.19
CA LEU A 10 6.30 -31.48 78.53
C LEU A 10 5.01 -31.44 79.39
N PRO A 11 3.76 -31.23 78.86
CA PRO A 11 3.16 -31.80 77.65
C PRO A 11 2.17 -30.89 76.85
N LEU A 12 1.93 -31.23 75.68
CA LEU A 12 0.81 -31.96 75.07
C LEU A 12 -0.43 -31.14 74.64
N PHE A 13 -0.89 -31.52 73.48
CA PHE A 13 -2.19 -31.36 72.86
C PHE A 13 -2.45 -30.11 72.01
N LEU A 14 -2.41 -30.35 70.75
CA LEU A 14 -3.53 -30.58 69.82
C LEU A 14 -4.26 -29.31 69.39
N SER A 15 -3.98 -28.82 68.24
CA SER A 15 -5.10 -28.56 67.31
C SER A 15 -4.58 -28.34 65.92
N THR A 16 -4.82 -29.30 65.06
CA THR A 16 -4.72 -29.22 63.59
C THR A 16 -5.82 -28.30 63.09
N THR A 17 -5.43 -27.16 62.57
CA THR A 17 -6.27 -26.47 61.61
C THR A 17 -5.44 -26.24 60.34
N LEU A 18 -5.72 -27.12 59.41
CA LEU A 18 -5.30 -27.07 58.01
C LEU A 18 -6.01 -25.87 57.38
N LEU A 19 -5.30 -24.73 57.27
CA LEU A 19 -5.80 -23.63 56.43
C LEU A 19 -5.17 -23.81 55.05
N ALA A 20 -5.89 -24.59 54.21
CA ALA A 20 -5.62 -24.63 52.78
C ALA A 20 -6.00 -23.29 52.19
N ALA A 21 -5.03 -22.39 52.09
CA ALA A 21 -5.15 -21.20 51.28
C ALA A 21 -5.11 -21.65 49.81
N ALA A 22 -6.28 -21.86 49.23
CA ALA A 22 -6.44 -22.04 47.79
C ALA A 22 -6.09 -20.72 47.13
N PHE A 23 -4.86 -20.63 46.64
CA PHE A 23 -4.41 -19.55 45.76
C PHE A 23 -5.10 -19.78 44.41
N MET A 24 -6.28 -19.23 44.26
CA MET A 24 -6.96 -19.11 42.98
C MET A 24 -6.19 -18.14 42.14
N ILE A 25 -5.22 -18.63 41.35
CA ILE A 25 -4.63 -17.90 40.26
C ILE A 25 -5.73 -17.77 39.21
N SER A 26 -6.43 -16.65 39.22
CA SER A 26 -7.32 -16.25 38.16
C SER A 26 -6.46 -15.97 36.93
N PHE A 27 -6.26 -16.99 36.11
CA PHE A 27 -5.72 -16.84 34.76
C PHE A 27 -6.79 -16.12 33.96
N SER A 28 -6.75 -14.79 33.97
CA SER A 28 -7.51 -14.00 33.03
C SER A 28 -6.90 -14.27 31.64
N LEU A 29 -7.46 -15.28 30.94
CA LEU A 29 -7.26 -15.38 29.52
C LEU A 29 -7.88 -14.11 28.92
N SER A 30 -7.02 -13.12 28.64
CA SER A 30 -7.36 -12.09 27.69
C SER A 30 -7.54 -12.80 26.36
N LEU A 31 -8.78 -13.15 26.01
CA LEU A 31 -9.16 -13.38 24.65
C LEU A 31 -8.92 -12.02 23.95
N ALA A 32 -7.71 -11.82 23.44
CA ALA A 32 -7.53 -10.88 22.37
C ALA A 32 -8.49 -11.37 21.27
N ALA A 33 -9.59 -10.68 21.10
CA ALA A 33 -10.50 -10.93 20.00
C ALA A 33 -9.65 -10.76 18.73
N GLN A 34 -9.21 -11.87 18.15
CA GLN A 34 -8.74 -11.89 16.79
C GLN A 34 -9.92 -11.40 15.97
N GLN A 35 -9.84 -10.16 15.49
CA GLN A 35 -10.77 -9.69 14.48
C GLN A 35 -10.76 -10.73 13.36
N PRO A 36 -11.92 -11.18 12.94
CA PRO A 36 -11.99 -12.22 11.93
C PRO A 36 -11.26 -11.73 10.68
N VAL A 37 -10.29 -12.49 10.21
CA VAL A 37 -9.50 -12.24 8.99
C VAL A 37 -10.39 -11.94 7.78
N SER A 38 -11.63 -12.46 7.78
CA SER A 38 -12.65 -12.17 6.77
C SER A 38 -13.00 -10.68 6.64
N ASN A 39 -13.06 -9.92 7.72
CA ASN A 39 -13.44 -8.50 7.67
C ASN A 39 -12.35 -7.65 7.00
N SER A 40 -11.09 -8.00 7.17
CA SER A 40 -9.96 -7.32 6.51
C SER A 40 -9.95 -7.55 5.01
N VAL A 41 -10.16 -8.79 4.56
CA VAL A 41 -10.20 -9.13 3.13
C VAL A 41 -11.41 -8.49 2.45
N ASP A 42 -12.58 -8.49 3.09
CA ASP A 42 -13.78 -7.84 2.55
C ASP A 42 -13.60 -6.33 2.40
N ALA A 43 -12.95 -5.68 3.37
CA ALA A 43 -12.61 -4.26 3.30
C ALA A 43 -11.63 -3.96 2.16
N GLN A 44 -10.63 -4.83 1.95
CA GLN A 44 -9.71 -4.72 0.83
C GLN A 44 -10.42 -4.86 -0.52
N HIS A 45 -11.31 -5.85 -0.67
CA HIS A 45 -12.12 -6.00 -1.88
C HIS A 45 -13.00 -4.76 -2.14
N GLU A 46 -13.63 -4.21 -1.10
CA GLU A 46 -14.45 -3.00 -1.23
C GLU A 46 -13.62 -1.81 -1.70
N ALA A 47 -12.41 -1.64 -1.12
CA ALA A 47 -11.50 -0.59 -1.53
C ALA A 47 -11.04 -0.79 -2.98
N MET A 48 -10.59 -1.99 -3.35
CA MET A 48 -10.07 -2.27 -4.69
C MET A 48 -11.14 -2.16 -5.79
N ARG A 49 -12.43 -2.39 -5.49
CA ARG A 49 -13.53 -2.17 -6.45
C ARG A 49 -13.61 -0.72 -6.94
N LYS A 50 -13.16 0.26 -6.17
CA LYS A 50 -13.12 1.66 -6.59
C LYS A 50 -12.20 1.92 -7.77
N LEU A 51 -11.25 1.02 -8.03
CA LEU A 51 -10.32 1.07 -9.15
C LEU A 51 -10.76 0.21 -10.34
N SER A 52 -11.97 -0.37 -10.31
CA SER A 52 -12.45 -1.27 -11.36
C SER A 52 -12.52 -0.62 -12.75
N PHE A 53 -12.64 0.69 -12.82
CA PHE A 53 -12.63 1.45 -14.06
C PHE A 53 -11.27 1.38 -14.79
N LEU A 54 -10.18 1.02 -14.12
CA LEU A 54 -8.84 0.89 -14.73
C LEU A 54 -8.67 -0.42 -15.50
N ALA A 55 -9.29 -1.52 -15.04
CA ALA A 55 -9.05 -2.84 -15.59
C ALA A 55 -9.37 -2.91 -17.10
N GLY A 56 -8.45 -3.50 -17.89
CA GLY A 56 -8.55 -3.66 -19.34
C GLY A 56 -7.30 -3.21 -20.07
N HIS A 57 -7.41 -3.15 -21.39
CA HIS A 57 -6.34 -2.70 -22.28
C HIS A 57 -6.60 -1.26 -22.71
N TRP A 58 -5.57 -0.44 -22.64
CA TRP A 58 -5.63 0.97 -23.00
C TRP A 58 -4.51 1.31 -23.97
N SER A 59 -4.78 2.19 -24.92
CA SER A 59 -3.75 2.67 -25.85
C SER A 59 -4.09 4.06 -26.35
N GLY A 60 -3.05 4.87 -26.57
CA GLY A 60 -3.19 6.20 -27.12
C GLY A 60 -1.90 6.99 -27.12
N PRO A 61 -1.96 8.27 -27.50
CA PRO A 61 -0.79 9.13 -27.55
C PRO A 61 -0.28 9.50 -26.17
N VAL A 62 1.03 9.58 -26.05
CA VAL A 62 1.73 10.17 -24.91
C VAL A 62 2.78 11.17 -25.40
N THR A 63 2.82 12.31 -24.73
CA THR A 63 3.85 13.34 -24.93
C THR A 63 4.75 13.38 -23.70
N VAL A 64 6.06 13.27 -23.91
CA VAL A 64 7.08 13.28 -22.84
C VAL A 64 8.05 14.43 -23.05
N VAL A 65 8.21 15.30 -22.06
CA VAL A 65 9.13 16.42 -22.05
C VAL A 65 10.23 16.16 -21.02
N ARG A 66 11.44 15.89 -21.48
CA ARG A 66 12.61 15.61 -20.63
C ARG A 66 13.63 16.76 -20.74
N GLY A 67 13.36 17.89 -20.06
CA GLY A 67 14.27 19.06 -20.08
C GLY A 67 14.11 19.96 -21.31
N PRO A 68 15.10 20.84 -21.59
CA PRO A 68 15.06 21.75 -22.72
C PRO A 68 15.33 20.97 -24.02
N GLY A 69 14.32 20.72 -24.79
CA GLY A 69 14.38 19.98 -26.03
C GLY A 69 13.02 19.80 -26.67
N GLU A 70 13.00 19.10 -27.79
CA GLU A 70 11.77 18.71 -28.46
C GLU A 70 11.03 17.63 -27.64
N ALA A 71 9.72 17.76 -27.52
CA ALA A 71 8.88 16.76 -26.87
C ALA A 71 8.90 15.43 -27.67
N LEU A 72 8.98 14.32 -26.96
CA LEU A 72 8.84 13.00 -27.57
C LEU A 72 7.34 12.65 -27.67
N HIS A 73 6.91 12.30 -28.89
CA HIS A 73 5.55 11.81 -29.15
C HIS A 73 5.61 10.30 -29.36
N LEU A 74 4.96 9.56 -28.47
CA LEU A 74 4.99 8.11 -28.44
C LEU A 74 3.56 7.56 -28.40
N THR A 75 3.43 6.25 -28.59
CA THR A 75 2.20 5.50 -28.29
C THR A 75 2.39 4.82 -26.94
N GLN A 76 1.49 5.09 -26.01
CA GLN A 76 1.40 4.40 -24.73
C GLN A 76 0.41 3.27 -24.80
N THR A 77 0.73 2.15 -24.16
CA THR A 77 -0.20 1.08 -23.83
C THR A 77 -0.17 0.81 -22.33
N GLU A 78 -1.34 0.54 -21.75
CA GLU A 78 -1.49 0.09 -20.36
C GLU A 78 -2.34 -1.17 -20.33
N ASP A 79 -1.76 -2.25 -19.82
CA ASP A 79 -2.45 -3.51 -19.57
C ASP A 79 -2.72 -3.61 -18.08
N VAL A 80 -4.00 -3.59 -17.70
CA VAL A 80 -4.43 -3.51 -16.31
C VAL A 80 -5.31 -4.69 -15.96
N GLU A 81 -4.86 -5.52 -15.01
CA GLU A 81 -5.61 -6.71 -14.62
C GLU A 81 -5.63 -6.93 -13.09
N TYR A 82 -6.74 -7.47 -12.61
CA TYR A 82 -6.83 -7.91 -11.23
C TYR A 82 -6.09 -9.23 -11.01
N LYS A 83 -5.36 -9.31 -9.90
CA LYS A 83 -4.69 -10.50 -9.39
C LYS A 83 -5.21 -10.83 -7.99
N LEU A 84 -4.88 -12.03 -7.49
CA LEU A 84 -5.22 -12.49 -6.15
C LEU A 84 -6.72 -12.26 -5.81
N ASP A 85 -7.58 -12.69 -6.72
CA ASP A 85 -9.04 -12.57 -6.55
C ASP A 85 -9.51 -11.12 -6.31
N GLY A 86 -8.90 -10.15 -7.01
CA GLY A 86 -9.29 -8.75 -6.93
C GLY A 86 -8.60 -7.92 -5.84
N LEU A 87 -7.66 -8.49 -5.10
CA LEU A 87 -6.94 -7.79 -4.02
C LEU A 87 -5.76 -6.95 -4.51
N VAL A 88 -5.28 -7.23 -5.71
CA VAL A 88 -4.15 -6.51 -6.32
C VAL A 88 -4.51 -6.15 -7.76
N LEU A 89 -4.23 -4.94 -8.15
CA LEU A 89 -4.26 -4.50 -9.55
C LEU A 89 -2.84 -4.48 -10.08
N LEU A 90 -2.57 -5.23 -11.15
CA LEU A 90 -1.31 -5.23 -11.87
C LEU A 90 -1.45 -4.30 -13.07
N VAL A 91 -0.46 -3.43 -13.28
CA VAL A 91 -0.41 -2.46 -14.37
C VAL A 91 0.90 -2.63 -15.11
N GLU A 92 0.85 -2.93 -16.41
CA GLU A 92 2.00 -3.01 -17.29
C GLU A 92 1.92 -1.89 -18.34
N GLY A 93 2.82 -0.91 -18.22
CA GLY A 93 2.88 0.25 -19.11
C GLY A 93 4.04 0.16 -20.10
N LYS A 94 3.82 0.53 -21.37
CA LYS A 94 4.86 0.63 -22.39
C LYS A 94 4.65 1.84 -23.27
N SER A 95 5.73 2.61 -23.50
CA SER A 95 5.75 3.68 -24.51
C SER A 95 6.62 3.27 -25.71
N THR A 96 6.06 3.37 -26.89
CA THR A 96 6.68 2.92 -28.14
C THR A 96 6.77 4.08 -29.13
N SER A 97 7.93 4.25 -29.76
CA SER A 97 8.13 5.24 -30.84
C SER A 97 7.49 4.79 -32.14
N ALA A 98 7.36 5.71 -33.10
CA ALA A 98 6.72 5.46 -34.39
C ALA A 98 7.40 4.33 -35.21
N ASP A 99 8.68 4.07 -34.97
CA ASP A 99 9.45 2.99 -35.59
C ASP A 99 9.32 1.64 -34.83
N GLY A 100 8.48 1.58 -33.81
CA GLY A 100 8.18 0.35 -33.04
C GLY A 100 9.16 0.06 -31.90
N LYS A 101 10.10 0.97 -31.60
CA LYS A 101 11.04 0.77 -30.50
C LYS A 101 10.39 1.11 -29.16
N VAL A 102 10.45 0.19 -28.19
CA VAL A 102 10.04 0.47 -26.80
C VAL A 102 11.07 1.38 -26.15
N LEU A 103 10.63 2.57 -25.72
CA LEU A 103 11.48 3.57 -25.07
C LEU A 103 11.25 3.68 -23.56
N PHE A 104 10.16 3.10 -23.06
CA PHE A 104 9.79 3.03 -21.67
C PHE A 104 9.00 1.76 -21.41
N SER A 105 9.24 1.12 -20.27
CA SER A 105 8.47 -0.01 -19.80
C SER A 105 8.42 0.03 -18.28
N ALA A 106 7.25 -0.16 -17.71
CA ALA A 106 7.04 -0.19 -16.28
C ALA A 106 6.10 -1.34 -15.90
N LEU A 107 6.31 -1.87 -14.70
CA LEU A 107 5.40 -2.78 -14.03
C LEU A 107 5.03 -2.17 -12.68
N ALA A 108 3.74 -2.05 -12.41
CA ALA A 108 3.26 -1.56 -11.13
C ALA A 108 2.21 -2.48 -10.53
N THR A 109 2.08 -2.40 -9.21
CA THR A 109 0.98 -3.01 -8.45
C THR A 109 0.30 -1.96 -7.60
N ILE A 110 -1.04 -2.05 -7.53
CA ILE A 110 -1.86 -1.28 -6.60
C ILE A 110 -2.56 -2.27 -5.68
N ALA A 111 -2.47 -2.03 -4.38
CA ALA A 111 -3.17 -2.81 -3.36
C ALA A 111 -3.65 -1.89 -2.24
N TYR A 112 -4.69 -2.30 -1.55
CA TYR A 112 -5.17 -1.59 -0.36
C TYR A 112 -4.57 -2.23 0.90
N ASP A 113 -3.95 -1.40 1.74
CA ASP A 113 -3.47 -1.80 3.06
C ASP A 113 -4.53 -1.45 4.11
N ASP A 114 -5.20 -2.47 4.62
CA ASP A 114 -6.27 -2.33 5.61
C ASP A 114 -5.75 -1.83 6.98
N ALA A 115 -4.50 -2.10 7.31
CA ALA A 115 -3.94 -1.66 8.58
C ALA A 115 -3.70 -0.15 8.63
N SER A 116 -3.27 0.44 7.53
CA SER A 116 -3.04 1.89 7.39
C SER A 116 -4.22 2.62 6.72
N HIS A 117 -5.20 1.89 6.19
CA HIS A 117 -6.32 2.43 5.41
C HIS A 117 -5.88 3.25 4.19
N THR A 118 -4.78 2.84 3.54
CA THR A 118 -4.21 3.51 2.38
C THR A 118 -4.08 2.59 1.19
N TYR A 119 -4.12 3.16 -0.03
CA TYR A 119 -3.69 2.43 -1.21
C TYR A 119 -2.18 2.57 -1.37
N ARG A 120 -1.52 1.46 -1.71
CA ARG A 120 -0.08 1.42 -1.98
C ARG A 120 0.14 1.21 -3.48
N PHE A 121 0.93 2.11 -4.07
CA PHE A 121 1.42 2.02 -5.44
C PHE A 121 2.89 1.65 -5.42
N ARG A 122 3.24 0.52 -6.05
CA ARG A 122 4.61 0.03 -6.16
C ARG A 122 4.93 -0.19 -7.62
N ALA A 123 5.98 0.46 -8.11
CA ALA A 123 6.35 0.43 -9.51
C ALA A 123 7.84 0.13 -9.70
N HIS A 124 8.14 -0.57 -10.79
CA HIS A 124 9.48 -0.86 -11.27
C HIS A 124 9.62 -0.35 -12.70
N ASN A 125 10.69 0.36 -12.96
CA ASN A 125 11.00 0.93 -14.26
C ASN A 125 12.51 1.15 -14.39
N ASP A 126 13.14 0.69 -15.45
CA ASP A 126 14.55 0.93 -15.77
C ASP A 126 15.53 0.76 -14.58
N GLY A 127 15.30 -0.27 -13.76
CA GLY A 127 16.11 -0.54 -12.56
C GLY A 127 15.78 0.34 -11.35
N HIS A 128 14.81 1.24 -11.44
CA HIS A 128 14.30 2.04 -10.34
C HIS A 128 13.08 1.38 -9.69
N TYR A 129 12.90 1.69 -8.41
CA TYR A 129 11.77 1.23 -7.62
C TYR A 129 11.09 2.41 -6.94
N LEU A 130 9.77 2.45 -7.01
CA LEU A 130 8.92 3.40 -6.31
C LEU A 130 7.96 2.65 -5.39
N ASP A 131 7.82 3.09 -4.14
CA ASP A 131 6.75 2.70 -3.23
C ASP A 131 6.17 3.97 -2.61
N THR A 132 4.91 4.27 -2.93
CA THR A 132 4.24 5.48 -2.46
C THR A 132 2.77 5.22 -2.17
N GLU A 133 2.12 6.15 -1.50
CA GLU A 133 0.67 6.12 -1.33
C GLU A 133 -0.02 6.60 -2.60
N LEU A 134 -1.18 5.98 -2.87
CA LEU A 134 -2.07 6.36 -3.96
C LEU A 134 -3.33 6.98 -3.37
N SER A 135 -3.66 8.19 -3.77
CA SER A 135 -4.97 8.81 -3.53
C SER A 135 -5.95 8.36 -4.61
N VAL A 136 -7.14 7.94 -4.22
CA VAL A 136 -8.17 7.41 -5.14
C VAL A 136 -9.45 8.24 -5.01
N PRO A 137 -9.53 9.40 -5.70
CA PRO A 137 -10.78 10.14 -5.85
C PRO A 137 -11.76 9.41 -6.78
N ALA A 138 -12.99 9.92 -6.90
CA ALA A 138 -13.94 9.37 -7.85
C ALA A 138 -13.39 9.42 -9.29
N ASN A 139 -13.36 8.25 -9.96
CA ASN A 139 -12.92 8.08 -11.34
C ASN A 139 -11.47 8.54 -11.62
N GLY A 140 -10.58 8.40 -10.66
CA GLY A 140 -9.19 8.78 -10.86
C GLY A 140 -8.26 8.29 -9.77
N PHE A 141 -6.98 8.62 -9.93
CA PHE A 141 -5.97 8.44 -8.90
C PHE A 141 -4.89 9.52 -8.99
N SER A 142 -4.14 9.68 -7.92
CA SER A 142 -2.90 10.46 -7.93
C SER A 142 -1.87 9.88 -6.98
N TRP A 143 -0.60 10.05 -7.32
CA TRP A 143 0.54 9.71 -6.47
C TRP A 143 1.65 10.73 -6.64
N SER A 144 2.57 10.77 -5.69
CA SER A 144 3.71 11.69 -5.75
C SER A 144 4.95 11.09 -5.11
N PHE A 145 6.11 11.60 -5.51
CA PHE A 145 7.40 11.27 -4.91
C PHE A 145 8.40 12.40 -5.12
N THR A 146 9.53 12.32 -4.43
CA THR A 146 10.65 13.26 -4.60
C THR A 146 11.84 12.52 -5.20
N ALA A 147 12.40 13.09 -6.29
CA ALA A 147 13.60 12.60 -6.97
C ALA A 147 14.65 13.72 -7.01
N GLY A 148 15.64 13.63 -6.13
CA GLY A 148 16.62 14.71 -5.95
C GLY A 148 15.94 16.04 -5.58
N PRO A 149 16.13 17.13 -6.33
CA PRO A 149 15.48 18.42 -6.07
C PRO A 149 14.05 18.53 -6.63
N ALA A 150 13.60 17.53 -7.37
CA ALA A 150 12.31 17.55 -8.04
C ALA A 150 11.22 16.87 -7.20
N HIS A 151 10.09 17.52 -7.04
CA HIS A 151 8.83 16.92 -6.57
C HIS A 151 7.97 16.58 -7.78
N ILE A 152 7.59 15.30 -7.90
CA ILE A 152 6.82 14.76 -9.01
C ILE A 152 5.42 14.43 -8.51
N VAL A 153 4.42 14.89 -9.23
CA VAL A 153 3.01 14.57 -8.99
C VAL A 153 2.43 13.99 -10.27
N ASN A 154 1.82 12.83 -10.15
CA ASN A 154 1.06 12.20 -11.23
C ASN A 154 -0.43 12.26 -10.88
N THR A 155 -1.27 12.59 -11.84
CA THR A 155 -2.72 12.63 -11.68
C THR A 155 -3.39 12.03 -12.90
N MET A 156 -4.24 11.06 -12.66
CA MET A 156 -5.08 10.41 -13.67
C MET A 156 -6.55 10.67 -13.37
N HIS A 157 -7.35 10.89 -14.40
CA HIS A 157 -8.81 10.87 -14.30
C HIS A 157 -9.43 10.23 -15.54
N LEU A 158 -10.55 9.55 -15.33
CA LEU A 158 -11.39 9.06 -16.41
C LEU A 158 -12.31 10.18 -16.87
N THR A 159 -12.25 10.53 -18.14
CA THR A 159 -13.11 11.56 -18.74
C THR A 159 -14.58 11.13 -18.78
N SER A 160 -15.47 12.05 -19.07
CA SER A 160 -16.90 11.75 -19.28
C SER A 160 -17.16 10.78 -20.45
N ASN A 161 -16.21 10.69 -21.39
CA ASN A 161 -16.25 9.78 -22.53
C ASN A 161 -15.65 8.41 -22.23
N GLY A 162 -15.14 8.19 -20.99
CA GLY A 162 -14.48 6.95 -20.59
C GLY A 162 -13.05 6.83 -21.08
N GLU A 163 -12.37 7.93 -21.39
CA GLU A 163 -10.98 7.98 -21.79
C GLU A 163 -10.08 8.21 -20.56
N TRP A 164 -8.87 7.67 -20.58
CA TRP A 164 -7.87 7.84 -19.53
C TRP A 164 -7.00 9.05 -19.86
N ASP A 165 -7.18 10.12 -19.10
CA ASP A 165 -6.31 11.29 -19.14
C ASP A 165 -5.38 11.28 -17.94
N GLU A 166 -4.07 11.38 -18.20
CA GLU A 166 -3.05 11.39 -17.15
C GLU A 166 -1.98 12.44 -17.41
N VAL A 167 -1.61 13.16 -16.36
CA VAL A 167 -0.58 14.18 -16.40
C VAL A 167 0.43 13.95 -15.28
N THR A 168 1.71 14.00 -15.63
CA THR A 168 2.79 14.07 -14.64
C THR A 168 3.38 15.47 -14.65
N GLU A 169 3.42 16.10 -13.49
CA GLU A 169 4.02 17.42 -13.27
C GLU A 169 5.28 17.30 -12.42
N ALA A 170 6.29 18.08 -12.76
CA ALA A 170 7.54 18.17 -12.00
C ALA A 170 7.74 19.60 -11.50
N THR A 171 8.07 19.75 -10.21
CA THR A 171 8.43 21.00 -9.56
C THR A 171 9.85 20.91 -9.06
N VAL A 172 10.74 21.84 -9.46
CA VAL A 172 12.14 21.89 -9.02
C VAL A 172 12.37 23.14 -8.18
N GLY A 173 12.67 22.95 -6.90
CA GLY A 173 12.84 24.03 -5.94
C GLY A 173 11.60 24.92 -5.83
N SER A 174 11.73 26.22 -6.05
CA SER A 174 10.63 27.20 -6.01
C SER A 174 10.04 27.53 -7.40
N ASN A 175 10.43 26.82 -8.45
CA ASN A 175 9.87 27.03 -9.77
C ASN A 175 8.40 26.55 -9.82
N PRO A 176 7.58 27.13 -10.71
CA PRO A 176 6.25 26.60 -10.95
C PRO A 176 6.32 25.17 -11.51
N PRO A 177 5.31 24.33 -11.26
CA PRO A 177 5.22 23.01 -11.86
C PRO A 177 5.19 23.10 -13.39
N HIS A 178 5.84 22.12 -14.04
CA HIS A 178 5.77 21.96 -15.49
C HIS A 178 5.35 20.53 -15.83
N ARG A 179 4.57 20.37 -16.90
CA ARG A 179 4.16 19.04 -17.38
C ARG A 179 5.35 18.34 -18.00
N SER A 180 5.64 17.14 -17.49
CA SER A 180 6.70 16.27 -18.00
C SER A 180 6.15 15.10 -18.80
N VAL A 181 4.92 14.64 -18.50
CA VAL A 181 4.20 13.61 -19.27
C VAL A 181 2.75 14.02 -19.39
N GLU A 182 2.16 13.77 -20.55
CA GLU A 182 0.73 13.92 -20.81
C GLU A 182 0.25 12.74 -21.68
N MET A 183 -0.72 11.96 -21.18
CA MET A 183 -1.27 10.77 -21.83
C MET A 183 -2.76 10.92 -22.05
N HIS A 184 -3.23 10.44 -23.22
CA HIS A 184 -4.65 10.36 -23.58
C HIS A 184 -4.93 8.98 -24.16
N LEU A 185 -5.47 8.08 -23.34
CA LEU A 185 -5.65 6.69 -23.75
C LEU A 185 -7.12 6.35 -23.90
N GLN A 186 -7.39 5.50 -24.90
CA GLN A 186 -8.70 4.93 -25.13
C GLN A 186 -8.68 3.43 -24.80
N ARG A 187 -9.80 2.95 -24.26
CA ARG A 187 -9.96 1.53 -23.98
C ARG A 187 -10.01 0.76 -25.30
N GLN A 188 -9.23 -0.30 -25.35
CA GLN A 188 -9.20 -1.21 -26.50
C GLN A 188 -10.19 -2.35 -26.27
N PRO A 189 -10.74 -2.95 -27.34
CA PRO A 189 -11.64 -4.11 -27.28
C PRO A 189 -11.07 -5.33 -26.57
#